data_013c67f42f2fdf742dc2fec0d22b1a08
#
_entry.id   013c67f42f2fdf742dc2fec0d22b1a08
#
_cell.length_a   1.000
_cell.length_b   1.000
_cell.length_c   1.000
_cell.angle_alpha   90.00
_cell.angle_beta   90.00
_cell.angle_gamma   90.00
#
_symmetry.space_group_name_H-M   'P 1'
#
loop_
_entity.id
_entity.type
_entity.pdbx_description
1 polymer ?
#
loop_
_entity_poly.entity_id
_entity_poly.type
_entity_poly.pdbx_seq_one_letter_code
_entity_poly.pdbx_strand_id
1 'polypeptide(L)'
;GYGDCEDYVLLKRKMLIDAGWPREALLITVVRDKKGEGHAVLTVKTDKGEFVLDNQNESVLAWTETGYRFVKRQSQSDPNVWVSLGDSRPAVATASSRDR
;
A
#
# COMPACT_ATOMS: atom_id res chain seq x y z
N GLY A 1 -0.33 -4.77 -16.74
CA GLY A 1 -0.19 -6.02 -16.04
C GLY A 1 0.57 -5.90 -14.75
N TYR A 2 0.82 -7.02 -14.12
CA TYR A 2 1.48 -7.03 -12.82
C TYR A 2 2.89 -6.41 -12.89
N GLY A 3 3.61 -6.69 -13.96
CA GLY A 3 4.95 -6.12 -14.14
C GLY A 3 4.92 -4.61 -14.27
N ASP A 4 3.90 -4.07 -14.92
CA ASP A 4 3.77 -2.62 -15.07
C ASP A 4 3.53 -1.92 -13.72
N CYS A 5 2.71 -2.51 -12.86
CA CYS A 5 2.46 -1.91 -11.56
C CYS A 5 3.69 -1.99 -10.66
N GLU A 6 4.48 -3.08 -10.77
CA GLU A 6 5.74 -3.16 -10.04
C GLU A 6 6.72 -2.07 -10.47
N ASP A 7 6.85 -1.86 -11.77
CA ASP A 7 7.75 -0.84 -12.31
C ASP A 7 7.35 0.54 -11.81
N TYR A 8 6.06 0.83 -11.82
CA TYR A 8 5.54 2.10 -11.33
C TYR A 8 5.87 2.30 -9.85
N VAL A 9 5.65 1.25 -9.05
CA VAL A 9 5.88 1.34 -7.60
C VAL A 9 7.36 1.59 -7.31
N LEU A 10 8.24 0.88 -7.99
CA LEU A 10 9.68 1.04 -7.78
C LEU A 10 10.14 2.43 -8.18
N LEU A 11 9.64 2.94 -9.29
CA LEU A 11 10.00 4.27 -9.75
C LEU A 11 9.50 5.34 -8.79
N LYS A 12 8.25 5.26 -8.37
CA LYS A 12 7.70 6.24 -7.43
C LYS A 12 8.43 6.22 -6.11
N ARG A 13 8.75 5.02 -5.62
CA ARG A 13 9.51 4.89 -4.39
C ARG A 13 10.85 5.59 -4.48
N LYS A 14 11.57 5.36 -5.59
CA LYS A 14 12.86 5.99 -5.79
C LYS A 14 12.74 7.51 -5.87
N MET A 15 11.74 8.00 -6.60
CA MET A 15 11.54 9.44 -6.73
C MET A 15 11.26 10.10 -5.38
N LEU A 16 10.47 9.44 -4.55
CA LEU A 16 10.14 10.00 -3.24
C LEU A 16 11.32 9.95 -2.28
N ILE A 17 12.13 8.88 -2.34
CA ILE A 17 13.35 8.83 -1.54
C ILE A 17 14.29 9.96 -1.96
N ASP A 18 14.45 10.16 -3.26
CA ASP A 18 15.30 11.23 -3.79
C ASP A 18 14.79 12.61 -3.39
N ALA A 19 13.48 12.73 -3.16
CA ALA A 19 12.86 13.98 -2.73
C ALA A 19 12.93 14.20 -1.21
N GLY A 20 13.52 13.26 -0.48
CA GLY A 20 13.73 13.43 0.95
C GLY A 20 12.80 12.62 1.85
N TRP A 21 11.93 11.78 1.29
CA TRP A 21 11.06 10.95 2.11
C TRP A 21 11.84 9.81 2.74
N PRO A 22 11.59 9.48 3.99
CA PRO A 22 12.28 8.35 4.62
C PRO A 22 11.82 7.03 4.02
N ARG A 23 12.75 6.12 3.85
CA ARG A 23 12.46 4.81 3.27
C ARG A 23 11.39 4.06 4.06
N GLU A 24 11.41 4.20 5.38
CA GLU A 24 10.50 3.49 6.26
C GLU A 24 9.05 3.90 6.06
N ALA A 25 8.82 5.04 5.43
CA ALA A 25 7.47 5.53 5.15
C ALA A 25 6.96 5.10 3.78
N LEU A 26 7.80 4.41 2.99
CA LEU A 26 7.48 4.06 1.60
C LEU A 26 7.55 2.55 1.46
N LEU A 27 6.39 1.90 1.51
CA LEU A 27 6.33 0.44 1.61
C LEU A 27 5.67 -0.15 0.37
N ILE A 28 6.40 -1.02 -0.31
CA ILE A 28 5.82 -1.77 -1.44
C ILE A 28 4.78 -2.72 -0.86
N THR A 29 3.59 -2.71 -1.41
CA THR A 29 2.44 -3.42 -0.86
C THR A 29 1.77 -4.24 -1.95
N VAL A 30 1.44 -5.48 -1.62
CA VAL A 30 0.70 -6.36 -2.53
C VAL A 30 -0.75 -6.39 -2.07
N VAL A 31 -1.63 -6.14 -3.00
CA VAL A 31 -3.07 -6.11 -2.75
C VAL A 31 -3.79 -7.00 -3.76
N ARG A 32 -5.06 -7.26 -3.52
CA ARG A 32 -5.96 -7.84 -4.49
C ARG A 32 -7.01 -6.82 -4.83
N ASP A 33 -7.28 -6.67 -6.13
CA ASP A 33 -8.31 -5.74 -6.57
C ASP A 33 -9.69 -6.35 -6.38
N LYS A 34 -10.72 -5.65 -6.84
CA LYS A 34 -12.10 -6.10 -6.65
C LYS A 34 -12.40 -7.40 -7.39
N LYS A 35 -11.60 -7.72 -8.39
CA LYS A 35 -11.74 -8.97 -9.13
C LYS A 35 -10.94 -10.10 -8.51
N GLY A 36 -10.20 -9.83 -7.45
CA GLY A 36 -9.34 -10.80 -6.81
C GLY A 36 -7.98 -10.95 -7.45
N GLU A 37 -7.63 -10.08 -8.39
CA GLU A 37 -6.33 -10.15 -9.07
C GLU A 37 -5.26 -9.46 -8.27
N GLY A 38 -4.05 -10.01 -8.31
CA GLY A 38 -2.92 -9.44 -7.63
C GLY A 38 -2.49 -8.12 -8.25
N HIS A 39 -2.06 -7.19 -7.41
CA HIS A 39 -1.67 -5.86 -7.83
C HIS A 39 -0.68 -5.30 -6.82
N ALA A 40 0.26 -4.49 -7.27
CA ALA A 40 1.25 -3.87 -6.39
C ALA A 40 1.05 -2.38 -6.36
N VAL A 41 1.13 -1.81 -5.16
CA VAL A 41 0.98 -0.38 -4.96
C VAL A 41 2.05 0.09 -3.98
N LEU A 42 2.21 1.39 -3.85
CA LEU A 42 3.10 1.97 -2.87
C LEU A 42 2.27 2.56 -1.74
N THR A 43 2.51 2.11 -0.53
CA THR A 43 1.89 2.70 0.64
C THR A 43 2.82 3.74 1.21
N VAL A 44 2.31 4.95 1.44
CA VAL A 44 3.05 6.05 2.04
C VAL A 44 2.46 6.31 3.41
N LYS A 45 3.28 6.15 4.43
CA LYS A 45 2.85 6.38 5.81
C LYS A 45 3.15 7.80 6.20
N THR A 46 2.13 8.49 6.68
CA THR A 46 2.28 9.88 7.14
C THR A 46 1.64 10.02 8.51
N ASP A 47 1.86 11.15 9.14
CA ASP A 47 1.23 11.46 10.42
C ASP A 47 -0.29 11.66 10.27
N LYS A 48 -0.78 11.77 9.05
CA LYS A 48 -2.21 11.90 8.78
C LYS A 48 -2.85 10.62 8.29
N GLY A 49 -2.08 9.53 8.27
CA GLY A 49 -2.59 8.23 7.85
C GLY A 49 -1.74 7.61 6.76
N GLU A 50 -2.24 6.53 6.21
CA GLU A 50 -1.55 5.79 5.15
C GLU A 50 -2.26 6.03 3.83
N PHE A 51 -1.49 6.39 2.82
CA PHE A 51 -2.00 6.71 1.50
C PHE A 51 -1.41 5.75 0.49
N VAL A 52 -2.11 5.55 -0.62
CA VAL A 52 -1.72 4.59 -1.65
C VAL A 52 -1.47 5.32 -2.96
N LEU A 53 -0.31 5.05 -3.56
CA LEU A 53 0.03 5.49 -4.90
C LEU A 53 -0.07 4.29 -5.83
N ASP A 54 -0.81 4.43 -6.92
CA ASP A 54 -1.23 3.32 -7.73
C ASP A 54 -1.24 3.74 -9.20
N ASN A 55 -0.68 2.92 -10.08
CA ASN A 55 -0.64 3.24 -11.49
C ASN A 55 -2.01 3.18 -12.18
N GLN A 56 -3.00 2.57 -11.53
CA GLN A 56 -4.35 2.51 -12.07
C GLN A 56 -5.24 3.65 -11.61
N ASN A 57 -4.70 4.54 -10.78
CA ASN A 57 -5.50 5.62 -10.21
C ASN A 57 -4.63 6.85 -10.09
N GLU A 58 -5.00 7.91 -10.76
CA GLU A 58 -4.21 9.15 -10.73
C GLU A 58 -4.26 9.84 -9.38
N SER A 59 -5.31 9.59 -8.63
CA SER A 59 -5.47 10.24 -7.33
C SER A 59 -4.75 9.46 -6.25
N VAL A 60 -4.15 10.17 -5.32
CA VAL A 60 -3.61 9.55 -4.11
C VAL A 60 -4.79 9.31 -3.18
N LEU A 61 -5.00 8.07 -2.80
CA LEU A 61 -6.14 7.71 -1.97
C LEU A 61 -5.66 7.22 -0.62
N ALA A 62 -6.42 7.51 0.43
CA ALA A 62 -6.22 6.83 1.71
C ALA A 62 -6.44 5.34 1.49
N TRP A 63 -5.71 4.50 2.21
CA TRP A 63 -5.80 3.05 2.00
C TRP A 63 -7.25 2.55 2.15
N THR A 64 -8.03 3.20 3.01
CA THR A 64 -9.42 2.82 3.25
C THR A 64 -10.33 3.14 2.08
N GLU A 65 -9.87 3.96 1.15
CA GLU A 65 -10.69 4.39 0.01
C GLU A 65 -10.40 3.61 -1.26
N THR A 66 -9.41 2.71 -1.25
CA THR A 66 -8.96 2.05 -2.47
C THR A 66 -9.87 0.91 -2.92
N GLY A 67 -10.58 0.30 -1.99
CA GLY A 67 -11.39 -0.88 -2.30
C GLY A 67 -10.57 -2.15 -2.46
N TYR A 68 -9.29 -2.11 -2.23
CA TYR A 68 -8.41 -3.27 -2.31
C TYR A 68 -8.41 -4.07 -1.03
N ARG A 69 -8.08 -5.36 -1.15
CA ARG A 69 -7.78 -6.20 0.00
C ARG A 69 -6.26 -6.25 0.14
N PHE A 70 -5.75 -5.95 1.31
CA PHE A 70 -4.32 -5.82 1.54
C PHE A 70 -3.73 -7.15 2.00
N VAL A 71 -2.81 -7.69 1.22
CA VAL A 71 -2.25 -9.02 1.43
C VAL A 71 -0.98 -8.97 2.26
N LYS A 72 -0.01 -8.20 1.82
CA LYS A 72 1.27 -8.08 2.53
C LYS A 72 1.97 -6.81 2.10
N ARG A 73 2.90 -6.37 2.93
CA ARG A 73 3.73 -5.22 2.59
C ARG A 73 5.10 -5.38 3.19
N GLN A 74 6.05 -4.56 2.74
CA GLN A 74 7.38 -4.53 3.33
C GLN A 74 7.29 -4.10 4.79
N SER A 75 8.18 -4.65 5.61
CA SER A 75 8.35 -4.19 6.98
C SER A 75 8.98 -2.80 7.00
N GLN A 76 8.56 -1.98 7.94
CA GLN A 76 9.18 -0.65 8.08
C GLN A 76 10.63 -0.75 8.53
N SER A 77 10.96 -1.76 9.31
CA SER A 77 12.31 -1.91 9.86
C SER A 77 13.27 -2.60 8.88
N ASP A 78 12.75 -3.40 7.95
CA ASP A 78 13.61 -4.16 7.04
C ASP A 78 12.86 -4.39 5.72
N PRO A 79 13.29 -3.76 4.62
CA PRO A 79 12.59 -3.91 3.35
C PRO A 79 12.67 -5.31 2.75
N ASN A 80 13.53 -6.17 3.27
CA ASN A 80 13.62 -7.54 2.81
C ASN A 80 12.64 -8.47 3.53
N VAL A 81 11.93 -7.96 4.53
CA VAL A 81 10.97 -8.73 5.31
C VAL A 81 9.56 -8.29 4.92
N TRP A 82 8.68 -9.26 4.72
CA TRP A 82 7.29 -8.98 4.38
C TRP A 82 6.41 -9.23 5.59
N VAL A 83 5.48 -8.32 5.80
CA VAL A 83 4.50 -8.42 6.89
C VAL A 83 3.17 -8.81 6.28
N SER A 84 2.60 -9.91 6.76
CA SER A 84 1.30 -10.35 6.27
C SER A 84 0.20 -9.44 6.81
N LEU A 85 -0.70 -9.03 5.95
CA LEU A 85 -1.85 -8.22 6.33
C LEU A 85 -3.13 -9.03 6.34
N GLY A 86 -3.02 -10.34 6.12
CA GLY A 86 -4.15 -11.24 6.24
C GLY A 86 -5.25 -11.03 5.23
N ASP A 87 -4.91 -10.49 4.06
CA ASP A 87 -5.92 -10.20 3.03
C ASP A 87 -6.95 -9.21 3.59
N SER A 88 -6.48 -8.24 4.36
CA SER A 88 -7.34 -7.31 5.09
C SER A 88 -8.05 -6.33 4.17
N ARG A 89 -9.29 -6.02 4.54
CA ARG A 89 -9.99 -4.88 3.95
C ARG A 89 -10.06 -3.79 4.99
N PRO A 90 -10.14 -2.54 4.56
CA PRO A 90 -10.45 -1.47 5.48
C PRO A 90 -11.76 -1.79 6.19
N ALA A 91 -11.76 -1.66 7.48
CA ALA A 91 -12.96 -1.91 8.21
C ALA A 91 -13.90 -0.77 8.00
N VAL A 92 -15.03 -1.11 7.49
CA VAL A 92 -15.97 -0.11 7.41
C VAL A 92 -16.72 -0.26 8.57
N ALA A 93 -16.61 0.25 9.30
CA ALA A 93 -17.29 -0.05 10.29
C ALA A 93 -16.99 -1.01 11.09
N THR A 94 -16.43 -1.29 11.26
CA THR A 94 -16.19 -2.19 12.11
C THR A 94 -15.73 -1.70 13.06
N ALA A 95 -15.96 -1.07 12.98
CA ALA A 95 -15.61 -0.83 13.80
C ALA A 95 -15.73 -1.40 14.78
N SER A 96 -15.91 -1.53 14.76
CA SER A 96 -15.94 -2.13 15.49
C SER A 96 -15.25 -2.93 15.81
N SER A 97 -14.99 -3.13 15.72
CA SER A 97 -14.46 -3.83 16.08
C SER A 97 -13.50 -3.76 16.61
N ARG A 98 -13.40 -3.42 16.69
CA ARG A 98 -12.63 -3.48 17.13
C ARG A 98 -12.45 -3.34 18.04
N ASP A 99 -12.86 -3.32 18.12
CA ASP A 99 -12.75 -3.29 18.88
C ASP A 99 -12.39 -3.77 19.40
N ARG A 100 -12.30 -3.98 19.19
CA ARG A 100 -11.92 -4.59 19.54
C ARG A 100 -11.42 -4.71 19.94
#